data_f3f84b694e35335b1ede8af6ba14a1c3
#
_entry.id   f3f84b694e35335b1ede8af6ba14a1c3
#
_cell.length_a   1.000
_cell.length_b   1.000
_cell.length_c   1.000
_cell.angle_alpha   90.00
_cell.angle_beta   90.00
_cell.angle_gamma   90.00
#
_symmetry.space_group_name_H-M   'P 1'
#
loop_
_entity.id
_entity.type
_entity.pdbx_description
1 polymer ?
#
loop_
_entity_poly.entity_id
_entity_poly.type
_entity_poly.pdbx_seq_one_letter_code
_entity_poly.pdbx_strand_id
1 'polypeptide(L)'
;VKMVLIMVDDEGDGCAMTKEERKSFVVSHRKWIDIANTLGCVAIRTNCRGPNDVKMDEALKCSAETYNMLLEYAEPAKISVLIENHGGVSNDADWMVALMKEVNNLYFGSYPDWRQPSDNFDNVDYLAKMLPYAGGMSYRNQPTEELTAKMIKMTKDSGYRGWYGIESSGREAISKGINLLKKYL
;
A
#
# COMPACT_ATOMS: atom_id res chain seq x y z
N VAL A 1 17.54 -6.27 -14.38
CA VAL A 1 16.27 -5.73 -13.84
C VAL A 1 16.06 -6.36 -12.47
N LYS A 2 15.71 -5.56 -11.46
CA LYS A 2 15.36 -6.06 -10.13
C LYS A 2 13.84 -5.95 -9.97
N MET A 3 13.20 -7.05 -9.62
CA MET A 3 11.80 -7.04 -9.18
C MET A 3 11.74 -6.69 -7.70
N VAL A 4 10.85 -5.81 -7.30
CA VAL A 4 10.80 -5.33 -5.90
C VAL A 4 9.48 -5.60 -5.22
N LEU A 5 8.40 -5.72 -5.98
CA LEU A 5 7.04 -5.85 -5.46
C LEU A 5 6.20 -6.70 -6.42
N ILE A 6 5.30 -7.51 -5.88
CA ILE A 6 4.17 -8.09 -6.62
C ILE A 6 2.90 -7.40 -6.17
N MET A 7 2.13 -6.85 -7.12
CA MET A 7 0.78 -6.34 -6.86
C MET A 7 -0.19 -7.50 -7.02
N VAL A 8 -0.87 -7.85 -5.93
CA VAL A 8 -1.82 -8.97 -5.90
C VAL A 8 -3.24 -8.43 -6.00
N ASP A 9 -3.94 -8.84 -7.05
CA ASP A 9 -5.35 -8.53 -7.29
C ASP A 9 -6.18 -9.82 -7.38
N ASP A 10 -7.49 -9.70 -7.19
CA ASP A 10 -8.48 -10.79 -7.36
C ASP A 10 -8.29 -12.03 -6.46
N GLU A 11 -7.54 -11.88 -5.36
CA GLU A 11 -7.30 -12.96 -4.39
C GLU A 11 -8.06 -12.76 -3.06
N GLY A 12 -9.15 -11.99 -3.09
CA GLY A 12 -9.95 -11.64 -1.91
C GLY A 12 -9.60 -10.27 -1.32
N ASP A 13 -10.15 -9.98 -0.16
CA ASP A 13 -10.06 -8.67 0.50
C ASP A 13 -9.50 -8.80 1.92
N GLY A 14 -8.53 -7.94 2.26
CA GLY A 14 -7.92 -7.91 3.59
C GLY A 14 -8.88 -7.50 4.70
N CYS A 15 -9.98 -6.79 4.34
CA CYS A 15 -11.09 -6.49 5.23
C CYS A 15 -12.24 -7.50 5.04
N ALA A 16 -11.93 -8.80 5.05
CA ALA A 16 -12.92 -9.85 4.96
C ALA A 16 -13.68 -9.99 6.28
N MET A 17 -15.02 -9.95 6.22
CA MET A 17 -15.86 -9.87 7.42
C MET A 17 -16.11 -11.26 8.05
N THR A 18 -16.10 -12.32 7.26
CA THR A 18 -16.28 -13.67 7.77
C THR A 18 -14.94 -14.37 8.03
N LYS A 19 -14.92 -15.29 8.98
CA LYS A 19 -13.73 -16.07 9.30
C LYS A 19 -13.25 -16.94 8.14
N GLU A 20 -14.19 -17.44 7.35
CA GLU A 20 -13.95 -18.25 6.17
C GLU A 20 -13.26 -17.45 5.06
N GLU A 21 -13.76 -16.24 4.78
CA GLU A 21 -13.14 -15.34 3.81
C GLU A 21 -11.74 -14.90 4.24
N ARG A 22 -11.53 -14.59 5.53
CA ARG A 22 -10.19 -14.26 6.05
C ARG A 22 -9.21 -15.41 5.86
N LYS A 23 -9.63 -16.65 6.14
CA LYS A 23 -8.79 -17.83 5.88
C LYS A 23 -8.50 -18.01 4.38
N SER A 24 -9.52 -17.82 3.54
CA SER A 24 -9.37 -17.89 2.08
C SER A 24 -8.36 -16.87 1.57
N PHE A 25 -8.47 -15.61 2.02
CA PHE A 25 -7.50 -14.55 1.71
C PHE A 25 -6.07 -14.95 2.09
N VAL A 26 -5.86 -15.45 3.29
CA VAL A 26 -4.52 -15.90 3.74
C VAL A 26 -3.99 -17.03 2.87
N VAL A 27 -4.81 -18.04 2.58
CA VAL A 27 -4.40 -19.19 1.76
C VAL A 27 -4.04 -18.75 0.33
N SER A 28 -4.85 -17.88 -0.28
CA SER A 28 -4.61 -17.41 -1.64
C SER A 28 -3.36 -16.52 -1.76
N HIS A 29 -3.00 -15.78 -0.70
CA HIS A 29 -1.83 -14.90 -0.71
C HIS A 29 -0.49 -15.63 -0.42
N ARG A 30 -0.51 -16.80 0.21
CA ARG A 30 0.72 -17.57 0.50
C ARG A 30 1.53 -17.88 -0.76
N LYS A 31 0.89 -18.29 -1.84
CA LYS A 31 1.56 -18.55 -3.13
C LYS A 31 2.30 -17.33 -3.67
N TRP A 32 1.75 -16.12 -3.46
CA TRP A 32 2.37 -14.88 -3.91
C TRP A 32 3.56 -14.48 -3.04
N ILE A 33 3.54 -14.81 -1.75
CA ILE A 33 4.71 -14.66 -0.86
C ILE A 33 5.84 -15.58 -1.34
N ASP A 34 5.55 -16.84 -1.68
CA ASP A 34 6.54 -17.78 -2.20
C ASP A 34 7.12 -17.33 -3.55
N ILE A 35 6.26 -16.85 -4.45
CA ILE A 35 6.67 -16.28 -5.74
C ILE A 35 7.53 -15.02 -5.52
N ALA A 36 7.12 -14.11 -4.63
CA ALA A 36 7.89 -12.91 -4.29
C ALA A 36 9.29 -13.26 -3.78
N ASN A 37 9.38 -14.21 -2.87
CA ASN A 37 10.66 -14.72 -2.36
C ASN A 37 11.54 -15.32 -3.47
N THR A 38 10.96 -16.15 -4.34
CA THR A 38 11.66 -16.76 -5.48
C THR A 38 12.20 -15.71 -6.46
N LEU A 39 11.43 -14.66 -6.71
CA LEU A 39 11.81 -13.58 -7.63
C LEU A 39 12.73 -12.52 -7.01
N GLY A 40 13.03 -12.63 -5.71
CA GLY A 40 13.84 -11.68 -4.97
C GLY A 40 13.14 -10.35 -4.71
N CYS A 41 11.80 -10.34 -4.72
CA CYS A 41 11.00 -9.20 -4.26
C CYS A 41 11.14 -9.03 -2.75
N VAL A 42 10.82 -7.83 -2.26
CA VAL A 42 10.85 -7.52 -0.82
C VAL A 42 9.45 -7.40 -0.22
N ALA A 43 8.42 -7.34 -1.07
CA ALA A 43 7.05 -7.15 -0.63
C ALA A 43 6.02 -7.73 -1.62
N ILE A 44 4.82 -7.95 -1.10
CA ILE A 44 3.59 -8.05 -1.88
C ILE A 44 2.67 -6.87 -1.51
N ARG A 45 1.86 -6.37 -2.46
CA ARG A 45 0.78 -5.42 -2.18
C ARG A 45 -0.56 -6.16 -2.21
N THR A 46 -1.42 -5.87 -1.26
CA THR A 46 -2.76 -6.44 -1.10
C THR A 46 -3.83 -5.36 -1.10
N ASN A 47 -5.07 -5.74 -1.35
CA ASN A 47 -6.24 -4.88 -1.25
C ASN A 47 -6.94 -5.03 0.10
N CYS A 48 -7.47 -3.92 0.63
CA CYS A 48 -8.22 -3.87 1.88
C CYS A 48 -9.36 -2.85 1.74
N ARG A 49 -10.48 -3.26 1.16
CA ARG A 49 -11.60 -2.37 0.82
C ARG A 49 -12.75 -2.49 1.82
N GLY A 50 -13.12 -3.70 2.15
CA GLY A 50 -14.30 -4.01 2.95
C GLY A 50 -15.63 -3.74 2.23
N PRO A 51 -16.76 -4.14 2.82
CA PRO A 51 -18.10 -3.79 2.36
C PRO A 51 -18.39 -2.29 2.46
N ASN A 52 -19.25 -1.76 1.59
CA ASN A 52 -19.56 -0.32 1.54
C ASN A 52 -20.19 0.25 2.82
N ASP A 53 -20.86 -0.59 3.59
CA ASP A 53 -21.63 -0.24 4.80
C ASP A 53 -21.00 -0.79 6.08
N VAL A 54 -19.72 -1.20 6.00
CA VAL A 54 -19.03 -1.78 7.15
C VAL A 54 -18.82 -0.72 8.26
N LYS A 55 -19.00 -1.14 9.50
CA LYS A 55 -18.61 -0.32 10.65
C LYS A 55 -17.08 -0.29 10.76
N MET A 56 -16.52 0.90 10.87
CA MET A 56 -15.07 1.10 10.83
C MET A 56 -14.32 0.33 11.92
N ASP A 57 -14.88 0.23 13.14
CA ASP A 57 -14.27 -0.53 14.24
C ASP A 57 -14.30 -2.05 13.98
N GLU A 58 -15.39 -2.55 13.37
CA GLU A 58 -15.50 -3.95 13.00
C GLU A 58 -14.54 -4.29 11.85
N ALA A 59 -14.46 -3.41 10.84
CA ALA A 59 -13.50 -3.50 9.75
C ALA A 59 -12.06 -3.55 10.28
N LEU A 60 -11.72 -2.67 11.22
CA LEU A 60 -10.40 -2.61 11.83
C LEU A 60 -10.02 -3.94 12.48
N LYS A 61 -10.91 -4.47 13.33
CA LYS A 61 -10.70 -5.75 14.01
C LYS A 61 -10.54 -6.90 13.03
N CYS A 62 -11.43 -7.02 12.04
CA CYS A 62 -11.39 -8.10 11.06
C CYS A 62 -10.13 -8.01 10.19
N SER A 63 -9.73 -6.80 9.78
CA SER A 63 -8.50 -6.61 9.01
C SER A 63 -7.26 -6.94 9.82
N ALA A 64 -7.18 -6.50 11.08
CA ALA A 64 -6.06 -6.84 11.95
C ALA A 64 -5.92 -8.36 12.14
N GLU A 65 -7.03 -9.07 12.35
CA GLU A 65 -7.03 -10.55 12.43
C GLU A 65 -6.53 -11.17 11.11
N THR A 66 -7.00 -10.66 9.95
CA THR A 66 -6.60 -11.15 8.63
C THR A 66 -5.09 -11.00 8.41
N TYR A 67 -4.58 -9.79 8.64
CA TYR A 67 -3.16 -9.52 8.40
C TYR A 67 -2.24 -10.18 9.41
N ASN A 68 -2.62 -10.32 10.67
CA ASN A 68 -1.86 -11.10 11.64
C ASN A 68 -1.70 -12.57 11.19
N MET A 69 -2.78 -13.20 10.71
CA MET A 69 -2.70 -14.56 10.15
C MET A 69 -1.81 -14.66 8.90
N LEU A 70 -1.82 -13.64 8.03
CA LEU A 70 -0.96 -13.64 6.83
C LEU A 70 0.51 -13.43 7.21
N LEU A 71 0.78 -12.58 8.19
CA LEU A 71 2.12 -12.27 8.69
C LEU A 71 2.80 -13.47 9.35
N GLU A 72 2.05 -14.38 9.97
CA GLU A 72 2.63 -15.65 10.45
C GLU A 72 3.39 -16.41 9.34
N TYR A 73 2.98 -16.21 8.09
CA TYR A 73 3.63 -16.81 6.92
C TYR A 73 4.64 -15.86 6.24
N ALA A 74 4.32 -14.56 6.14
CA ALA A 74 5.13 -13.59 5.43
C ALA A 74 6.42 -13.20 6.16
N GLU A 75 6.37 -13.08 7.49
CA GLU A 75 7.51 -12.68 8.31
C GLU A 75 8.68 -13.67 8.26
N PRO A 76 8.48 -15.00 8.41
CA PRO A 76 9.57 -15.97 8.21
C PRO A 76 10.19 -15.94 6.81
N ALA A 77 9.37 -15.61 5.80
CA ALA A 77 9.83 -15.44 4.41
C ALA A 77 10.54 -14.10 4.18
N LYS A 78 10.52 -13.17 5.15
CA LYS A 78 11.04 -11.81 5.05
C LYS A 78 10.41 -11.00 3.90
N ILE A 79 9.14 -11.24 3.62
CA ILE A 79 8.35 -10.53 2.62
C ILE A 79 7.39 -9.60 3.35
N SER A 80 7.45 -8.30 3.06
CA SER A 80 6.51 -7.33 3.60
C SER A 80 5.14 -7.45 2.93
N VAL A 81 4.08 -7.27 3.72
CA VAL A 81 2.71 -7.18 3.26
C VAL A 81 2.28 -5.71 3.31
N LEU A 82 2.02 -5.12 2.17
CA LEU A 82 1.70 -3.70 2.04
C LEU A 82 0.24 -3.52 1.61
N ILE A 83 -0.43 -2.52 2.17
CA ILE A 83 -1.79 -2.14 1.78
C ILE A 83 -1.75 -0.86 0.94
N GLU A 84 -2.42 -0.89 -0.21
CA GLU A 84 -2.67 0.28 -1.04
C GLU A 84 -4.03 0.92 -0.72
N ASN A 85 -4.13 2.24 -0.81
CA ASN A 85 -5.41 2.97 -0.78
C ASN A 85 -6.18 2.78 -2.10
N HIS A 86 -6.69 1.59 -2.30
CA HIS A 86 -7.34 1.16 -3.54
C HIS A 86 -8.88 1.05 -3.41
N GLY A 87 -9.48 1.83 -2.52
CA GLY A 87 -10.93 1.90 -2.28
C GLY A 87 -11.36 1.47 -0.88
N GLY A 88 -12.63 1.74 -0.56
CA GLY A 88 -13.23 1.38 0.72
C GLY A 88 -12.47 1.93 1.92
N VAL A 89 -12.34 1.14 2.98
CA VAL A 89 -11.71 1.55 4.25
C VAL A 89 -10.24 1.96 4.09
N SER A 90 -9.51 1.42 3.10
CA SER A 90 -8.11 1.79 2.87
C SER A 90 -7.92 3.22 2.35
N ASN A 91 -8.99 3.89 1.91
CA ASN A 91 -8.95 5.31 1.54
C ASN A 91 -9.03 6.25 2.75
N ASP A 92 -9.40 5.75 3.93
CA ASP A 92 -9.40 6.53 5.17
C ASP A 92 -8.03 6.47 5.83
N ALA A 93 -7.32 7.59 5.84
CA ALA A 93 -5.96 7.66 6.37
C ALA A 93 -5.89 7.42 7.89
N ASP A 94 -6.89 7.86 8.64
CA ASP A 94 -6.91 7.68 10.10
C ASP A 94 -7.20 6.22 10.45
N TRP A 95 -8.11 5.58 9.71
CA TRP A 95 -8.36 4.16 9.82
C TRP A 95 -7.11 3.33 9.48
N MET A 96 -6.40 3.68 8.40
CA MET A 96 -5.15 3.02 8.03
C MET A 96 -4.08 3.17 9.11
N VAL A 97 -3.93 4.36 9.72
CA VAL A 97 -3.02 4.56 10.85
C VAL A 97 -3.41 3.67 12.03
N ALA A 98 -4.71 3.55 12.32
CA ALA A 98 -5.19 2.67 13.39
C ALA A 98 -4.84 1.21 13.08
N LEU A 99 -5.04 0.75 11.85
CA LEU A 99 -4.68 -0.62 11.44
C LEU A 99 -3.17 -0.88 11.53
N MET A 100 -2.33 0.06 11.09
CA MET A 100 -0.87 -0.08 11.20
C MET A 100 -0.42 -0.21 12.67
N LYS A 101 -1.04 0.54 13.57
CA LYS A 101 -0.77 0.48 15.01
C LYS A 101 -1.29 -0.79 15.67
N GLU A 102 -2.46 -1.27 15.26
CA GLU A 102 -3.08 -2.49 15.80
C GLU A 102 -2.27 -3.74 15.43
N VAL A 103 -1.86 -3.86 14.17
CA VAL A 103 -1.03 -4.98 13.70
C VAL A 103 0.40 -4.89 14.21
N ASN A 104 0.98 -3.68 14.23
CA ASN A 104 2.31 -3.37 14.80
C ASN A 104 3.41 -4.40 14.48
N ASN A 105 3.61 -4.72 13.21
CA ASN A 105 4.61 -5.70 12.75
C ASN A 105 5.56 -5.06 11.72
N LEU A 106 6.86 -5.38 11.79
CA LEU A 106 7.89 -4.82 10.91
C LEU A 106 7.72 -5.20 9.43
N TYR A 107 7.02 -6.28 9.16
CA TYR A 107 6.71 -6.75 7.79
C TYR A 107 5.31 -6.32 7.33
N PHE A 108 4.66 -5.40 8.06
CA PHE A 108 3.38 -4.85 7.68
C PHE A 108 3.48 -3.34 7.44
N GLY A 109 2.89 -2.85 6.36
CA GLY A 109 2.99 -1.45 6.02
C GLY A 109 2.00 -0.98 4.96
N SER A 110 2.20 0.24 4.51
CA SER A 110 1.40 0.87 3.47
C SER A 110 2.15 0.97 2.14
N TYR A 111 1.37 1.01 1.06
CA TYR A 111 1.81 1.30 -0.30
C TYR A 111 0.98 2.48 -0.83
N PRO A 112 1.25 3.74 -0.38
CA PRO A 112 0.44 4.88 -0.75
C PRO A 112 0.37 5.09 -2.27
N ASP A 113 -0.84 5.03 -2.84
CA ASP A 113 -1.11 5.46 -4.20
C ASP A 113 -1.34 6.99 -4.21
N TRP A 114 -0.55 7.70 -4.99
CA TRP A 114 -0.65 9.13 -5.23
C TRP A 114 -1.76 9.40 -6.25
N ARG A 115 -2.99 9.10 -5.85
CA ARG A 115 -4.17 9.24 -6.70
C ARG A 115 -4.28 10.66 -7.28
N GLN A 116 -5.06 10.80 -8.34
CA GLN A 116 -5.44 12.13 -8.79
C GLN A 116 -6.32 12.79 -7.70
N PRO A 117 -6.08 14.06 -7.37
CA PRO A 117 -6.91 14.77 -6.41
C PRO A 117 -8.38 14.72 -6.81
N SER A 118 -9.24 14.45 -5.85
CA SER A 118 -10.69 14.54 -5.97
C SER A 118 -11.24 15.26 -4.75
N ASP A 119 -12.49 15.75 -4.82
CA ASP A 119 -13.11 16.51 -3.75
C ASP A 119 -13.20 15.73 -2.42
N ASN A 120 -13.10 14.40 -2.49
CA ASN A 120 -13.24 13.51 -1.34
C ASN A 120 -11.94 12.80 -0.96
N PHE A 121 -10.79 13.18 -1.53
CA PHE A 121 -9.52 12.53 -1.22
C PHE A 121 -8.36 13.53 -1.22
N ASP A 122 -7.81 13.79 -0.04
CA ASP A 122 -6.62 14.62 0.12
C ASP A 122 -5.34 13.75 0.09
N ASN A 123 -4.69 13.72 -1.08
CA ASN A 123 -3.44 12.99 -1.29
C ASN A 123 -2.32 13.45 -0.34
N VAL A 124 -2.28 14.73 0.01
CA VAL A 124 -1.20 15.29 0.82
C VAL A 124 -1.36 14.84 2.27
N ASP A 125 -2.58 14.94 2.81
CA ASP A 125 -2.88 14.44 4.17
C ASP A 125 -2.69 12.93 4.27
N TYR A 126 -3.23 12.18 3.28
CA TYR A 126 -3.07 10.73 3.24
C TYR A 126 -1.59 10.32 3.21
N LEU A 127 -0.81 10.92 2.32
CA LEU A 127 0.62 10.63 2.22
C LEU A 127 1.34 10.97 3.53
N ALA A 128 1.07 12.12 4.14
CA ALA A 128 1.69 12.53 5.40
C ALA A 128 1.47 11.50 6.51
N LYS A 129 0.25 10.98 6.63
CA LYS A 129 -0.12 9.97 7.64
C LYS A 129 0.48 8.60 7.35
N MET A 130 0.65 8.24 6.07
CA MET A 130 1.18 6.93 5.66
C MET A 130 2.70 6.84 5.62
N LEU A 131 3.41 7.97 5.50
CA LEU A 131 4.88 7.98 5.39
C LEU A 131 5.60 7.19 6.49
N PRO A 132 5.19 7.21 7.77
CA PRO A 132 5.83 6.40 8.81
C PRO A 132 5.73 4.89 8.59
N TYR A 133 4.79 4.44 7.76
CA TYR A 133 4.46 3.03 7.52
C TYR A 133 4.75 2.59 6.08
N ALA A 134 5.24 3.51 5.22
CA ALA A 134 5.38 3.24 3.80
C ALA A 134 6.55 2.30 3.49
N GLY A 135 6.26 1.09 2.99
CA GLY A 135 7.24 0.14 2.48
C GLY A 135 7.54 0.30 0.98
N GLY A 136 6.71 1.00 0.27
CA GLY A 136 6.80 1.37 -1.14
C GLY A 136 5.79 2.45 -1.46
N MET A 137 5.77 2.95 -2.69
CA MET A 137 4.77 3.94 -3.14
C MET A 137 4.35 3.69 -4.58
N SER A 138 3.06 3.89 -4.87
CA SER A 138 2.55 4.05 -6.22
C SER A 138 2.54 5.53 -6.57
N TYR A 139 3.59 5.97 -7.26
CA TYR A 139 3.77 7.36 -7.67
C TYR A 139 2.96 7.64 -8.93
N ARG A 140 2.17 8.71 -8.89
CA ARG A 140 1.51 9.29 -10.08
C ARG A 140 1.90 10.75 -10.24
N ASN A 141 2.08 11.20 -11.50
CA ASN A 141 2.21 12.63 -11.78
C ASN A 141 0.95 13.35 -11.31
N GLN A 142 1.12 14.35 -10.45
CA GLN A 142 0.01 15.18 -9.99
C GLN A 142 -0.37 16.22 -11.06
N PRO A 143 -1.54 16.88 -10.97
CA PRO A 143 -1.99 17.87 -11.95
C PRO A 143 -1.00 19.00 -12.19
N THR A 144 -0.29 19.43 -11.14
CA THR A 144 0.74 20.45 -11.26
C THR A 144 2.11 19.93 -10.81
N GLU A 145 3.16 20.54 -11.34
CA GLU A 145 4.53 20.20 -10.93
C GLU A 145 4.79 20.62 -9.47
N GLU A 146 4.22 21.74 -9.02
CA GLU A 146 4.34 22.22 -7.65
C GLU A 146 3.78 21.22 -6.65
N LEU A 147 2.61 20.63 -6.92
CA LEU A 147 2.02 19.61 -6.06
C LEU A 147 2.87 18.35 -6.04
N THR A 148 3.36 17.92 -7.21
CA THR A 148 4.27 16.79 -7.34
C THR A 148 5.55 17.02 -6.54
N ALA A 149 6.17 18.18 -6.68
CA ALA A 149 7.38 18.56 -5.96
C ALA A 149 7.16 18.61 -4.44
N LYS A 150 6.02 19.16 -4.00
CA LYS A 150 5.62 19.16 -2.59
C LYS A 150 5.56 17.75 -2.02
N MET A 151 4.88 16.83 -2.72
CA MET A 151 4.74 15.46 -2.26
C MET A 151 6.09 14.71 -2.26
N ILE A 152 6.92 14.88 -3.29
CA ILE A 152 8.28 14.32 -3.31
C ILE A 152 9.11 14.87 -2.13
N LYS A 153 9.04 16.18 -1.89
CA LYS A 153 9.74 16.78 -0.74
C LYS A 153 9.28 16.20 0.58
N MET A 154 8.00 15.96 0.78
CA MET A 154 7.47 15.32 1.99
C MET A 154 8.08 13.94 2.20
N THR A 155 8.19 13.12 1.15
CA THR A 155 8.82 11.79 1.26
C THR A 155 10.31 11.90 1.61
N LYS A 156 11.02 12.83 1.02
CA LYS A 156 12.43 13.10 1.32
C LYS A 156 12.64 13.54 2.75
N ASP A 157 11.86 14.52 3.21
CA ASP A 157 11.94 15.09 4.56
C ASP A 157 11.58 14.08 5.65
N SER A 158 10.67 13.12 5.34
CA SER A 158 10.34 12.01 6.25
C SER A 158 11.46 10.97 6.42
N GLY A 159 12.51 11.05 5.61
CA GLY A 159 13.58 10.05 5.59
C GLY A 159 13.23 8.77 4.84
N TYR A 160 12.13 8.75 4.06
CA TYR A 160 11.76 7.59 3.25
C TYR A 160 12.89 7.16 2.31
N ARG A 161 13.14 5.85 2.23
CA ARG A 161 14.21 5.24 1.41
C ARG A 161 13.71 4.06 0.56
N GLY A 162 12.39 3.91 0.47
CA GLY A 162 11.75 2.84 -0.29
C GLY A 162 11.68 3.10 -1.80
N TRP A 163 10.83 2.39 -2.46
CA TRP A 163 10.67 2.38 -3.92
C TRP A 163 9.52 3.27 -4.35
N TYR A 164 9.70 3.92 -5.51
CA TYR A 164 8.63 4.64 -6.21
C TYR A 164 8.26 3.83 -7.45
N GLY A 165 7.14 3.12 -7.41
CA GLY A 165 6.52 2.52 -8.58
C GLY A 165 5.81 3.61 -9.38
N ILE A 166 6.20 3.83 -10.64
CA ILE A 166 5.54 4.86 -11.48
C ILE A 166 4.30 4.24 -12.10
N GLU A 167 3.14 4.64 -11.61
CA GLU A 167 1.86 4.24 -12.16
C GLU A 167 1.36 5.28 -13.18
N SER A 168 1.69 5.05 -14.42
CA SER A 168 1.32 5.90 -15.55
C SER A 168 1.23 5.08 -16.82
N SER A 169 0.35 5.47 -17.73
CA SER A 169 0.25 4.87 -19.06
C SER A 169 1.00 5.71 -20.10
N GLY A 170 1.74 5.01 -20.95
CA GLY A 170 2.48 5.63 -22.05
C GLY A 170 3.88 6.14 -21.65
N ARG A 171 4.78 6.07 -22.63
CA ARG A 171 6.21 6.39 -22.46
C ARG A 171 6.45 7.83 -21.99
N GLU A 172 5.69 8.78 -22.46
CA GLU A 172 5.86 10.20 -22.15
C GLU A 172 5.53 10.48 -20.67
N ALA A 173 4.40 9.98 -20.16
CA ALA A 173 4.00 10.15 -18.78
C ALA A 173 4.96 9.46 -17.81
N ILE A 174 5.47 8.28 -18.15
CA ILE A 174 6.50 7.56 -17.39
C ILE A 174 7.80 8.38 -17.36
N SER A 175 8.26 8.88 -18.52
CA SER A 175 9.48 9.69 -18.61
C SER A 175 9.37 10.98 -17.81
N LYS A 176 8.21 11.65 -17.84
CA LYS A 176 7.92 12.82 -17.01
C LYS A 176 8.06 12.49 -15.52
N GLY A 177 7.45 11.39 -15.08
CA GLY A 177 7.55 10.94 -13.68
C GLY A 177 8.98 10.67 -13.24
N ILE A 178 9.76 9.97 -14.07
CA ILE A 178 11.20 9.73 -13.82
C ILE A 178 11.97 11.04 -13.66
N ASN A 179 11.72 12.00 -14.55
CA ASN A 179 12.44 13.29 -14.55
C ASN A 179 12.07 14.11 -13.30
N LEU A 180 10.80 14.13 -12.89
CA LEU A 180 10.36 14.84 -11.68
C LEU A 180 10.95 14.20 -10.42
N LEU A 181 10.93 12.87 -10.31
CA LEU A 181 11.58 12.18 -9.20
C LEU A 181 13.08 12.50 -9.14
N LYS A 182 13.81 12.43 -10.26
CA LYS A 182 15.23 12.78 -10.31
C LYS A 182 15.52 14.25 -9.98
N LYS A 183 14.60 15.17 -10.29
CA LYS A 183 14.76 16.60 -10.04
C LYS A 183 14.60 16.95 -8.56
N TYR A 184 13.73 16.28 -7.83
CA TYR A 184 13.32 16.68 -6.48
C TYR A 184 13.80 15.73 -5.36
N LEU A 185 14.18 14.48 -5.65
CA LEU A 185 14.86 13.58 -4.71
C LEU A 185 16.34 13.93 -4.53
#